data_d6ee40581f087ac2a9121cf74eacbc54
#
_entry.id   d6ee40581f087ac2a9121cf74eacbc54
#
_cell.length_a   1.000
_cell.length_b   1.000
_cell.length_c   1.000
_cell.angle_alpha   90.00
_cell.angle_beta   90.00
_cell.angle_gamma   90.00
#
_symmetry.space_group_name_H-M   'P 1'
#
loop_
_entity.id
_entity.type
_entity.pdbx_description
1 polymer ?
#
loop_
_entity_poly.entity_id
_entity_poly.type
_entity_poly.pdbx_seq_one_letter_code
_entity_poly.pdbx_strand_id
1 'polypeptide(L)'
;MHPIALLCFAIMVFGGTERVPSAQQARSSQTVDQVLERMGAVGKSFRSFEAKFTQRQYIAVLKEFDGPESGLFQYARAKDGSALLRQEMKTPGVRILTIKGGIATIYQPKINQANIISLGKNKDKAEYLALGLGQTPGKLRETFDIDFLGAETMDGAACSVLVLKPKSRAAAAFFSSFTLWIKNSTNVPIQQKLQEPNGNYLLVKFAGEKLNAPIADSQFEQKLPKGVEIQQIK
;
A
#
# COMPACT_ATOMS: atom_id res chain seq x y z
N MET A 1 -8.33 81.25 33.53
CA MET A 1 -7.02 81.94 33.67
C MET A 1 -5.92 80.90 33.60
N HIS A 2 -5.24 80.95 32.54
CA HIS A 2 -3.84 80.63 32.18
C HIS A 2 -3.23 79.25 32.41
N PRO A 3 -2.39 78.88 31.47
CA PRO A 3 -2.10 77.53 31.02
C PRO A 3 -0.71 77.09 31.48
N ILE A 4 -0.47 75.79 31.53
CA ILE A 4 0.88 75.28 31.65
C ILE A 4 1.15 74.25 30.55
N ALA A 5 2.25 74.47 29.86
CA ALA A 5 2.74 73.77 28.71
C ALA A 5 3.07 72.30 28.99
N LEU A 6 2.68 71.46 28.01
CA LEU A 6 2.98 70.05 28.02
C LEU A 6 4.18 69.78 27.09
N LEU A 7 5.24 69.26 27.67
CA LEU A 7 6.45 68.84 26.95
C LEU A 7 6.25 67.41 26.45
N CYS A 8 6.16 67.22 25.15
CA CYS A 8 6.06 65.90 24.50
C CYS A 8 7.44 65.22 24.46
N PHE A 9 7.58 64.13 25.18
CA PHE A 9 8.73 63.24 25.04
C PHE A 9 8.28 62.06 24.14
N ALA A 10 8.75 62.06 22.90
CA ALA A 10 8.50 60.99 21.95
C ALA A 10 9.51 59.86 22.23
N ILE A 11 9.03 58.75 22.81
CA ILE A 11 9.80 57.52 22.89
C ILE A 11 9.51 56.73 21.62
N MET A 12 10.49 56.70 20.68
CA MET A 12 10.51 55.79 19.57
C MET A 12 10.85 54.39 20.11
N VAL A 13 9.82 53.53 20.23
CA VAL A 13 10.01 52.09 20.45
C VAL A 13 10.26 51.49 19.05
N PHE A 14 11.52 51.17 18.77
CA PHE A 14 11.86 50.28 17.65
C PHE A 14 11.40 48.86 18.02
N GLY A 15 10.18 48.54 17.65
CA GLY A 15 9.66 47.19 17.66
C GLY A 15 10.32 46.38 16.57
N GLY A 16 11.44 45.74 16.85
CA GLY A 16 11.97 44.68 16.03
C GLY A 16 11.01 43.50 16.08
N THR A 17 10.19 43.32 15.03
CA THR A 17 9.43 42.08 14.84
C THR A 17 10.42 40.99 14.45
N GLU A 18 10.99 40.31 15.44
CA GLU A 18 11.62 39.03 15.22
C GLU A 18 10.53 38.08 14.67
N ARG A 19 10.57 37.84 13.37
CA ARG A 19 9.80 36.77 12.75
C ARG A 19 10.35 35.46 13.31
N VAL A 20 9.69 34.89 14.31
CA VAL A 20 9.89 33.52 14.70
C VAL A 20 9.55 32.68 13.45
N PRO A 21 10.51 31.95 12.86
CA PRO A 21 10.20 31.10 11.73
C PRO A 21 9.21 30.05 12.23
N SER A 22 7.98 30.09 11.71
CA SER A 22 6.99 29.09 12.04
C SER A 22 7.55 27.73 11.64
N ALA A 23 7.49 26.76 12.55
CA ALA A 23 7.93 25.37 12.36
C ALA A 23 7.21 24.65 11.17
N GLN A 24 6.38 25.37 10.47
CA GLN A 24 5.63 24.96 9.30
C GLN A 24 6.45 25.03 7.99
N GLN A 25 7.62 25.65 7.98
CA GLN A 25 8.41 25.93 6.76
C GLN A 25 9.52 24.89 6.50
N ALA A 26 9.67 23.87 7.35
CA ALA A 26 10.60 22.75 7.16
C ALA A 26 9.92 21.44 6.75
N ARG A 27 8.73 21.49 6.15
CA ARG A 27 8.22 20.35 5.39
C ARG A 27 9.00 20.33 4.08
N SER A 28 10.12 19.56 4.07
CA SER A 28 10.80 19.25 2.81
C SER A 28 9.73 18.79 1.81
N SER A 29 9.57 19.52 0.71
CA SER A 29 8.68 19.16 -0.39
C SER A 29 9.23 17.88 -1.05
N GLN A 30 8.91 16.73 -0.47
CA GLN A 30 9.18 15.46 -1.11
C GLN A 30 8.41 15.44 -2.43
N THR A 31 9.09 15.07 -3.49
CA THR A 31 8.47 14.88 -4.80
C THR A 31 8.13 13.42 -5.02
N VAL A 32 7.22 13.13 -5.95
CA VAL A 32 6.95 11.76 -6.42
C VAL A 32 8.25 11.05 -6.78
N ASP A 33 9.17 11.76 -7.47
CA ASP A 33 10.44 11.19 -7.93
C ASP A 33 11.30 10.72 -6.77
N GLN A 34 11.47 11.52 -5.74
CA GLN A 34 12.26 11.16 -4.57
C GLN A 34 11.69 9.93 -3.83
N VAL A 35 10.37 9.81 -3.73
CA VAL A 35 9.75 8.62 -3.12
C VAL A 35 9.98 7.40 -4.00
N LEU A 36 9.75 7.51 -5.31
CA LEU A 36 9.94 6.41 -6.25
C LEU A 36 11.40 5.96 -6.36
N GLU A 37 12.36 6.87 -6.29
CA GLU A 37 13.80 6.54 -6.28
C GLU A 37 14.16 5.68 -5.07
N ARG A 38 13.68 6.06 -3.87
CA ARG A 38 13.92 5.27 -2.64
C ARG A 38 13.26 3.90 -2.72
N MET A 39 12.02 3.81 -3.21
CA MET A 39 11.34 2.54 -3.47
C MET A 39 12.11 1.70 -4.50
N GLY A 40 12.61 2.33 -5.56
CA GLY A 40 13.40 1.69 -6.59
C GLY A 40 14.75 1.16 -6.10
N ALA A 41 15.39 1.85 -5.15
CA ALA A 41 16.60 1.36 -4.51
C ALA A 41 16.36 0.03 -3.76
N VAL A 42 15.24 -0.07 -3.03
CA VAL A 42 14.80 -1.33 -2.41
C VAL A 42 14.46 -2.36 -3.49
N GLY A 43 13.77 -1.94 -4.56
CA GLY A 43 13.36 -2.81 -5.67
C GLY A 43 14.50 -3.55 -6.36
N LYS A 44 15.69 -2.92 -6.47
CA LYS A 44 16.90 -3.54 -7.07
C LYS A 44 17.39 -4.77 -6.30
N SER A 45 17.26 -4.77 -4.98
CA SER A 45 17.70 -5.87 -4.11
C SER A 45 16.54 -6.71 -3.58
N PHE A 46 15.32 -6.43 -4.03
CA PHE A 46 14.13 -7.09 -3.55
C PHE A 46 14.08 -8.56 -3.96
N ARG A 47 13.88 -9.45 -3.00
CA ARG A 47 13.68 -10.88 -3.19
C ARG A 47 12.35 -11.35 -2.64
N SER A 48 12.01 -10.90 -1.42
CA SER A 48 10.80 -11.32 -0.74
C SER A 48 10.29 -10.28 0.25
N PHE A 49 9.03 -10.42 0.60
CA PHE A 49 8.35 -9.65 1.65
C PHE A 49 7.44 -10.60 2.44
N GLU A 50 7.52 -10.55 3.75
CA GLU A 50 6.61 -11.24 4.66
C GLU A 50 6.10 -10.24 5.69
N ALA A 51 4.79 -10.25 5.95
CA ALA A 51 4.18 -9.45 7.01
C ALA A 51 2.89 -10.07 7.52
N LYS A 52 2.54 -9.84 8.77
CA LYS A 52 1.15 -9.97 9.21
C LYS A 52 0.34 -8.90 8.50
N PHE A 53 -0.89 -9.23 8.11
CA PHE A 53 -1.80 -8.24 7.55
C PHE A 53 -3.13 -8.22 8.29
N THR A 54 -3.77 -7.07 8.26
CA THR A 54 -5.18 -6.89 8.61
C THR A 54 -5.84 -6.15 7.46
N GLN A 55 -7.00 -6.63 7.01
CA GLN A 55 -7.76 -5.97 5.97
C GLN A 55 -9.21 -5.80 6.34
N ARG A 56 -9.86 -4.78 5.76
CA ARG A 56 -11.28 -4.49 5.87
C ARG A 56 -11.81 -3.96 4.54
N GLN A 57 -12.97 -4.43 4.15
CA GLN A 57 -13.70 -3.89 3.00
C GLN A 57 -14.63 -2.77 3.48
N TYR A 58 -14.50 -1.58 2.88
CA TYR A 58 -15.51 -0.53 3.03
C TYR A 58 -16.59 -0.71 1.98
N ILE A 59 -17.84 -0.73 2.42
CA ILE A 59 -19.01 -0.93 1.58
C ILE A 59 -19.72 0.43 1.44
N ALA A 60 -19.54 1.07 0.28
CA ALA A 60 -19.95 2.46 0.08
C ALA A 60 -21.46 2.67 0.24
N VAL A 61 -22.29 1.73 -0.21
CA VAL A 61 -23.76 1.82 -0.09
C VAL A 61 -24.23 1.76 1.37
N LEU A 62 -23.51 1.03 2.22
CA LEU A 62 -23.78 0.91 3.65
C LEU A 62 -23.04 1.97 4.47
N LYS A 63 -22.04 2.63 3.88
CA LYS A 63 -21.14 3.59 4.53
C LYS A 63 -20.42 3.02 5.76
N GLU A 64 -20.13 1.73 5.75
CA GLU A 64 -19.50 1.03 6.85
C GLU A 64 -18.41 0.05 6.36
N PHE A 65 -17.56 -0.37 7.30
CA PHE A 65 -16.62 -1.44 7.08
C PHE A 65 -17.24 -2.78 7.47
N ASP A 66 -16.92 -3.82 6.71
CA ASP A 66 -17.13 -5.20 7.15
C ASP A 66 -16.21 -5.58 8.32
N GLY A 67 -16.39 -6.80 8.84
CA GLY A 67 -15.55 -7.33 9.89
C GLY A 67 -14.09 -7.45 9.45
N PRO A 68 -13.12 -7.21 10.37
CA PRO A 68 -11.72 -7.31 10.02
C PRO A 68 -11.32 -8.74 9.70
N GLU A 69 -10.55 -8.90 8.65
CA GLU A 69 -9.86 -10.13 8.30
C GLU A 69 -8.36 -9.97 8.59
N SER A 70 -7.69 -11.03 9.06
CA SER A 70 -6.26 -10.96 9.35
C SER A 70 -5.54 -12.27 9.07
N GLY A 71 -4.22 -12.18 8.85
CA GLY A 71 -3.43 -13.35 8.54
C GLY A 71 -1.97 -13.06 8.23
N LEU A 72 -1.37 -13.88 7.35
CA LEU A 72 0.00 -13.77 6.89
C LEU A 72 0.03 -13.50 5.39
N PHE A 73 0.80 -12.53 4.99
CA PHE A 73 1.07 -12.16 3.60
C PHE A 73 2.53 -12.45 3.28
N GLN A 74 2.77 -13.17 2.20
CA GLN A 74 4.09 -13.48 1.68
C GLN A 74 4.12 -13.19 0.18
N TYR A 75 5.15 -12.48 -0.24
CA TYR A 75 5.38 -12.16 -1.64
C TYR A 75 6.85 -12.35 -1.98
N ALA A 76 7.14 -12.92 -3.14
CA ALA A 76 8.49 -13.05 -3.64
C ALA A 76 8.51 -12.94 -5.18
N ARG A 77 9.71 -12.78 -5.73
CA ARG A 77 9.95 -12.93 -7.16
C ARG A 77 10.66 -14.25 -7.43
N ALA A 78 10.10 -15.03 -8.34
CA ALA A 78 10.76 -16.21 -8.86
C ALA A 78 12.01 -15.85 -9.68
N LYS A 79 12.84 -16.83 -10.01
CA LYS A 79 14.07 -16.61 -10.80
C LYS A 79 13.79 -16.03 -12.20
N ASP A 80 12.64 -16.33 -12.78
CA ASP A 80 12.15 -15.80 -14.06
C ASP A 80 11.48 -14.42 -13.94
N GLY A 81 11.49 -13.82 -12.74
CA GLY A 81 10.87 -12.53 -12.44
C GLY A 81 9.36 -12.59 -12.19
N SER A 82 8.72 -13.76 -12.32
CA SER A 82 7.29 -13.90 -12.07
C SER A 82 6.94 -13.70 -10.58
N ALA A 83 5.72 -13.23 -10.33
CA ALA A 83 5.22 -13.02 -8.97
C ALA A 83 4.88 -14.34 -8.31
N LEU A 84 5.35 -14.51 -7.07
CA LEU A 84 4.94 -15.55 -6.14
C LEU A 84 4.22 -14.89 -4.98
N LEU A 85 2.99 -15.30 -4.69
CA LEU A 85 2.18 -14.71 -3.62
C LEU A 85 1.50 -15.80 -2.81
N ARG A 86 1.48 -15.63 -1.49
CA ARG A 86 0.63 -16.36 -0.57
C ARG A 86 -0.01 -15.39 0.40
N GLN A 87 -1.32 -15.41 0.46
CA GLN A 87 -2.10 -14.70 1.47
C GLN A 87 -2.90 -15.76 2.25
N GLU A 88 -2.53 -15.95 3.49
CA GLU A 88 -3.20 -16.89 4.39
C GLU A 88 -4.05 -16.11 5.37
N MET A 89 -5.36 -16.04 5.10
CA MET A 89 -6.35 -15.52 6.02
C MET A 89 -6.53 -16.51 7.16
N LYS A 90 -6.52 -16.01 8.41
CA LYS A 90 -6.69 -16.83 9.63
C LYS A 90 -7.97 -16.49 10.38
N THR A 91 -8.38 -15.25 10.33
CA THR A 91 -9.56 -14.71 11.00
C THR A 91 -10.41 -13.96 9.99
N PRO A 92 -11.75 -14.11 9.99
CA PRO A 92 -12.59 -14.93 10.87
C PRO A 92 -12.57 -16.43 10.50
N GLY A 93 -12.07 -16.80 9.33
CA GLY A 93 -11.98 -18.17 8.86
C GLY A 93 -10.76 -18.38 7.98
N VAL A 94 -10.27 -19.62 7.91
CA VAL A 94 -9.10 -19.92 7.09
C VAL A 94 -9.47 -19.87 5.60
N ARG A 95 -8.74 -19.05 4.86
CA ARG A 95 -8.75 -18.97 3.39
C ARG A 95 -7.33 -18.73 2.91
N ILE A 96 -6.89 -19.50 1.96
CA ILE A 96 -5.52 -19.44 1.46
C ILE A 96 -5.58 -19.11 -0.03
N LEU A 97 -5.01 -17.96 -0.39
CA LEU A 97 -4.74 -17.59 -1.78
C LEU A 97 -3.26 -17.84 -2.05
N THR A 98 -2.97 -18.58 -3.11
CA THR A 98 -1.61 -18.67 -3.68
C THR A 98 -1.63 -18.25 -5.14
N ILE A 99 -0.56 -17.58 -5.57
CA ILE A 99 -0.34 -17.26 -6.99
C ILE A 99 1.06 -17.73 -7.36
N LYS A 100 1.14 -18.61 -8.35
CA LYS A 100 2.39 -19.15 -8.91
C LYS A 100 2.17 -19.53 -10.36
N GLY A 101 3.13 -19.20 -11.24
CA GLY A 101 3.07 -19.60 -12.66
C GLY A 101 1.84 -19.07 -13.42
N GLY A 102 1.29 -17.93 -13.01
CA GLY A 102 0.07 -17.36 -13.64
C GLY A 102 -1.22 -18.06 -13.25
N ILE A 103 -1.19 -18.89 -12.21
CA ILE A 103 -2.36 -19.57 -11.65
C ILE A 103 -2.60 -19.02 -10.24
N ALA A 104 -3.82 -18.58 -9.98
CA ALA A 104 -4.28 -18.27 -8.63
C ALA A 104 -5.13 -19.44 -8.11
N THR A 105 -4.82 -19.92 -6.91
CA THR A 105 -5.59 -20.95 -6.21
C THR A 105 -6.11 -20.39 -4.91
N ILE A 106 -7.42 -20.41 -4.72
CA ILE A 106 -8.10 -20.02 -3.48
C ILE A 106 -8.65 -21.27 -2.82
N TYR A 107 -8.08 -21.66 -1.70
CA TYR A 107 -8.52 -22.82 -0.94
C TYR A 107 -9.25 -22.39 0.33
N GLN A 108 -10.42 -22.98 0.57
CA GLN A 108 -11.27 -22.76 1.74
C GLN A 108 -11.44 -24.07 2.51
N PRO A 109 -10.60 -24.36 3.51
CA PRO A 109 -10.60 -25.62 4.24
C PRO A 109 -11.95 -25.97 4.88
N LYS A 110 -12.66 -24.97 5.42
CA LYS A 110 -13.92 -25.16 6.13
C LYS A 110 -15.01 -25.83 5.29
N ILE A 111 -15.03 -25.54 3.98
CA ILE A 111 -15.99 -26.12 3.03
C ILE A 111 -15.33 -27.11 2.08
N ASN A 112 -14.05 -27.43 2.31
CA ASN A 112 -13.24 -28.34 1.51
C ASN A 112 -13.27 -28.04 0.00
N GLN A 113 -13.23 -26.74 -0.38
CA GLN A 113 -13.33 -26.27 -1.77
C GLN A 113 -12.09 -25.49 -2.20
N ALA A 114 -11.70 -25.67 -3.44
CA ALA A 114 -10.64 -24.89 -4.07
C ALA A 114 -11.11 -24.30 -5.41
N ASN A 115 -10.89 -22.99 -5.60
CA ASN A 115 -11.08 -22.31 -6.86
C ASN A 115 -9.72 -22.12 -7.53
N ILE A 116 -9.57 -22.63 -8.75
CA ILE A 116 -8.38 -22.48 -9.58
C ILE A 116 -8.69 -21.52 -10.72
N ILE A 117 -7.94 -20.42 -10.78
CA ILE A 117 -8.16 -19.32 -11.73
C ILE A 117 -6.90 -19.17 -12.57
N SER A 118 -7.04 -19.33 -13.90
CA SER A 118 -5.97 -18.97 -14.82
C SER A 118 -5.94 -17.46 -14.99
N LEU A 119 -4.84 -16.82 -14.62
CA LEU A 119 -4.69 -15.37 -14.74
C LEU A 119 -4.46 -14.93 -16.19
N GLY A 120 -3.93 -15.82 -17.06
CA GLY A 120 -3.76 -15.56 -18.47
C GLY A 120 -3.15 -14.18 -18.77
N LYS A 121 -3.88 -13.33 -19.53
CA LYS A 121 -3.51 -11.93 -19.81
C LYS A 121 -3.66 -11.00 -18.59
N ASN A 122 -4.31 -11.46 -17.51
CA ASN A 122 -4.55 -10.70 -16.28
C ASN A 122 -3.48 -10.94 -15.21
N LYS A 123 -2.28 -11.38 -15.58
CA LYS A 123 -1.16 -11.59 -14.64
C LYS A 123 -0.89 -10.36 -13.77
N ASP A 124 -1.13 -9.17 -14.32
CA ASP A 124 -0.96 -7.89 -13.62
C ASP A 124 -1.89 -7.74 -12.40
N LYS A 125 -3.03 -8.45 -12.36
CA LYS A 125 -3.94 -8.41 -11.20
C LYS A 125 -3.28 -8.94 -9.93
N ALA A 126 -2.39 -9.93 -10.04
CA ALA A 126 -1.61 -10.43 -8.93
C ALA A 126 -0.63 -9.37 -8.37
N GLU A 127 -0.09 -8.54 -9.26
CA GLU A 127 0.87 -7.49 -8.89
C GLU A 127 0.18 -6.34 -8.13
N TYR A 128 -1.13 -6.14 -8.30
CA TYR A 128 -1.86 -5.11 -7.54
C TYR A 128 -1.93 -5.41 -6.05
N LEU A 129 -1.98 -6.70 -5.65
CA LEU A 129 -1.95 -7.10 -4.24
C LEU A 129 -0.57 -6.85 -3.59
N ALA A 130 0.48 -6.81 -4.42
CA ALA A 130 1.86 -6.56 -4.00
C ALA A 130 2.37 -5.20 -4.50
N LEU A 131 1.45 -4.26 -4.79
CA LEU A 131 1.80 -2.96 -5.37
C LEU A 131 2.72 -2.18 -4.42
N GLY A 132 3.81 -1.65 -4.98
CA GLY A 132 4.86 -0.98 -4.21
C GLY A 132 5.94 -1.91 -3.66
N LEU A 133 5.82 -3.25 -3.83
CA LEU A 133 6.81 -4.23 -3.39
C LEU A 133 7.68 -4.68 -4.56
N GLY A 134 8.93 -4.20 -4.60
CA GLY A 134 9.91 -4.64 -5.58
C GLY A 134 9.69 -4.20 -7.03
N GLN A 135 8.73 -3.30 -7.32
CA GLN A 135 8.59 -2.70 -8.64
C GLN A 135 9.61 -1.57 -8.84
N THR A 136 10.02 -1.39 -10.09
CA THR A 136 10.89 -0.27 -10.48
C THR A 136 10.07 1.01 -10.70
N PRO A 137 10.65 2.21 -10.49
CA PRO A 137 10.01 3.47 -10.79
C PRO A 137 9.45 3.56 -12.22
N GLY A 138 10.23 3.08 -13.20
CA GLY A 138 9.82 3.03 -14.61
C GLY A 138 8.55 2.20 -14.81
N LYS A 139 8.50 0.98 -14.26
CA LYS A 139 7.32 0.10 -14.37
C LYS A 139 6.08 0.72 -13.72
N LEU A 140 6.24 1.35 -12.56
CA LEU A 140 5.13 2.06 -11.91
C LEU A 140 4.62 3.20 -12.78
N ARG A 141 5.51 4.01 -13.38
CA ARG A 141 5.14 5.12 -14.27
C ARG A 141 4.53 4.67 -15.61
N GLU A 142 4.94 3.53 -16.14
CA GLU A 142 4.30 2.92 -17.32
C GLU A 142 2.84 2.56 -17.04
N THR A 143 2.57 2.04 -15.84
CA THR A 143 1.28 1.45 -15.47
C THR A 143 0.32 2.47 -14.86
N PHE A 144 0.85 3.49 -14.15
CA PHE A 144 0.04 4.42 -13.35
C PHE A 144 0.44 5.88 -13.59
N ASP A 145 -0.55 6.76 -13.50
CA ASP A 145 -0.35 8.16 -13.15
C ASP A 145 -0.21 8.25 -11.64
N ILE A 146 0.84 8.94 -11.16
CA ILE A 146 1.25 8.90 -9.75
C ILE A 146 1.28 10.30 -9.17
N ASP A 147 0.53 10.52 -8.11
CA ASP A 147 0.47 11.76 -7.35
C ASP A 147 1.05 11.56 -5.94
N PHE A 148 1.74 12.57 -5.40
CA PHE A 148 2.18 12.62 -4.02
C PHE A 148 1.18 13.44 -3.19
N LEU A 149 0.53 12.80 -2.21
CA LEU A 149 -0.45 13.46 -1.34
C LEU A 149 0.16 14.15 -0.12
N GLY A 150 1.41 13.83 0.20
CA GLY A 150 2.08 14.41 1.37
C GLY A 150 2.68 13.35 2.28
N ALA A 151 3.03 13.79 3.50
CA ALA A 151 3.56 12.92 4.55
C ALA A 151 2.49 12.71 5.63
N GLU A 152 2.36 11.49 6.11
CA GLU A 152 1.48 11.10 7.21
C GLU A 152 2.24 10.27 8.24
N THR A 153 1.74 10.23 9.47
CA THR A 153 2.24 9.31 10.50
C THR A 153 1.23 8.18 10.68
N MET A 154 1.67 6.95 10.45
CA MET A 154 0.85 5.74 10.58
C MET A 154 1.44 4.84 11.66
N ASP A 155 0.67 4.58 12.71
CA ASP A 155 1.10 3.74 13.84
C ASP A 155 2.52 4.12 14.38
N GLY A 156 2.80 5.44 14.47
CA GLY A 156 4.08 6.00 14.89
C GLY A 156 5.18 6.03 13.83
N ALA A 157 4.94 5.49 12.63
CA ALA A 157 5.90 5.52 11.53
C ALA A 157 5.63 6.69 10.56
N ALA A 158 6.67 7.46 10.23
CA ALA A 158 6.58 8.49 9.19
C ALA A 158 6.46 7.82 7.82
N CYS A 159 5.46 8.23 7.04
CA CYS A 159 5.12 7.69 5.73
C CYS A 159 5.04 8.79 4.68
N SER A 160 5.43 8.44 3.46
CA SER A 160 5.11 9.19 2.24
C SER A 160 3.87 8.57 1.60
N VAL A 161 2.88 9.39 1.21
CA VAL A 161 1.61 8.90 0.66
C VAL A 161 1.56 9.14 -0.83
N LEU A 162 1.43 8.05 -1.60
CA LEU A 162 1.26 8.09 -3.04
C LEU A 162 -0.14 7.64 -3.45
N VAL A 163 -0.72 8.30 -4.45
CA VAL A 163 -1.91 7.81 -5.17
C VAL A 163 -1.51 7.40 -6.58
N LEU A 164 -1.91 6.22 -6.96
CA LEU A 164 -1.63 5.62 -8.25
C LEU A 164 -2.96 5.37 -8.98
N LYS A 165 -3.13 5.97 -10.16
CA LYS A 165 -4.31 5.79 -11.01
C LYS A 165 -3.92 4.95 -12.23
N PRO A 166 -4.59 3.81 -12.48
CA PRO A 166 -4.27 2.96 -13.62
C PRO A 166 -4.46 3.71 -14.95
N LYS A 167 -3.49 3.62 -15.86
CA LYS A 167 -3.58 4.17 -17.22
C LYS A 167 -4.42 3.29 -18.15
N SER A 168 -4.43 1.99 -17.89
CA SER A 168 -5.20 1.03 -18.64
C SER A 168 -6.67 1.05 -18.27
N ARG A 169 -7.58 1.18 -19.25
CA ARG A 169 -9.04 1.07 -19.05
C ARG A 169 -9.44 -0.26 -18.43
N ALA A 170 -8.78 -1.35 -18.82
CA ALA A 170 -9.05 -2.67 -18.27
C ALA A 170 -8.73 -2.74 -16.77
N ALA A 171 -7.64 -2.14 -16.31
CA ALA A 171 -7.30 -2.06 -14.89
C ALA A 171 -8.24 -1.10 -14.15
N ALA A 172 -8.53 0.07 -14.73
CA ALA A 172 -9.43 1.07 -14.15
C ALA A 172 -10.88 0.57 -13.98
N ALA A 173 -11.30 -0.42 -14.75
CA ALA A 173 -12.60 -1.08 -14.56
C ALA A 173 -12.70 -1.87 -13.25
N PHE A 174 -11.56 -2.29 -12.66
CA PHE A 174 -11.51 -2.99 -11.38
C PHE A 174 -11.14 -2.06 -10.23
N PHE A 175 -10.16 -1.19 -10.44
CA PHE A 175 -9.67 -0.26 -9.42
C PHE A 175 -9.50 1.13 -10.01
N SER A 176 -10.21 2.11 -9.45
CA SER A 176 -10.10 3.51 -9.87
C SER A 176 -8.80 4.15 -9.39
N SER A 177 -8.29 3.73 -8.23
CA SER A 177 -6.98 4.16 -7.70
C SER A 177 -6.47 3.24 -6.60
N PHE A 178 -5.16 3.36 -6.35
CA PHE A 178 -4.47 2.76 -5.22
C PHE A 178 -3.84 3.89 -4.39
N THR A 179 -3.98 3.84 -3.07
CA THR A 179 -3.22 4.72 -2.17
C THR A 179 -2.23 3.88 -1.40
N LEU A 180 -0.97 4.27 -1.40
CA LEU A 180 0.12 3.58 -0.72
C LEU A 180 0.72 4.48 0.35
N TRP A 181 0.80 4.00 1.58
CA TRP A 181 1.55 4.61 2.67
C TRP A 181 2.92 3.94 2.75
N ILE A 182 3.92 4.62 2.21
CA ILE A 182 5.29 4.12 2.13
C ILE A 182 6.03 4.55 3.39
N LYS A 183 6.44 3.59 4.21
CA LYS A 183 7.21 3.83 5.43
C LYS A 183 8.60 4.36 5.07
N ASN A 184 8.94 5.56 5.52
CA ASN A 184 10.17 6.25 5.12
C ASN A 184 11.45 5.54 5.54
N SER A 185 11.42 4.75 6.62
CA SER A 185 12.60 4.02 7.11
C SER A 185 12.92 2.74 6.31
N THR A 186 11.91 2.14 5.66
CA THR A 186 12.07 0.88 4.91
C THR A 186 11.78 1.03 3.41
N ASN A 187 11.14 2.15 3.02
CA ASN A 187 10.72 2.47 1.65
C ASN A 187 9.80 1.40 1.01
N VAL A 188 9.01 0.71 1.84
CA VAL A 188 7.95 -0.22 1.41
C VAL A 188 6.60 0.21 1.95
N PRO A 189 5.48 -0.18 1.30
CA PRO A 189 4.15 0.12 1.81
C PRO A 189 3.87 -0.65 3.09
N ILE A 190 3.35 0.04 4.11
CA ILE A 190 2.79 -0.54 5.33
C ILE A 190 1.27 -0.47 5.35
N GLN A 191 0.66 0.29 4.45
CA GLN A 191 -0.77 0.30 4.21
C GLN A 191 -1.05 0.53 2.73
N GLN A 192 -2.12 -0.12 2.26
CA GLN A 192 -2.65 0.04 0.91
C GLN A 192 -4.16 0.24 0.98
N LYS A 193 -4.69 1.14 0.14
CA LYS A 193 -6.11 1.28 -0.13
C LYS A 193 -6.35 1.01 -1.62
N LEU A 194 -7.17 0.03 -1.93
CA LEU A 194 -7.56 -0.35 -3.28
C LEU A 194 -8.98 0.16 -3.51
N GLN A 195 -9.13 1.28 -4.22
CA GLN A 195 -10.40 1.93 -4.48
C GLN A 195 -11.08 1.34 -5.70
N GLU A 196 -12.32 0.88 -5.56
CA GLU A 196 -13.16 0.39 -6.66
C GLU A 196 -13.97 1.53 -7.30
N PRO A 197 -14.40 1.40 -8.58
CA PRO A 197 -15.22 2.42 -9.25
C PRO A 197 -16.59 2.66 -8.61
N ASN A 198 -17.16 1.66 -7.93
CA ASN A 198 -18.46 1.73 -7.24
C ASN A 198 -18.40 2.46 -5.90
N GLY A 199 -17.21 2.94 -5.49
CA GLY A 199 -16.97 3.61 -4.22
C GLY A 199 -16.55 2.67 -3.08
N ASN A 200 -16.63 1.35 -3.24
CA ASN A 200 -16.04 0.41 -2.30
C ASN A 200 -14.52 0.51 -2.29
N TYR A 201 -13.90 0.13 -1.19
CA TYR A 201 -12.45 -0.03 -1.16
C TYR A 201 -11.99 -1.08 -0.16
N LEU A 202 -10.91 -1.75 -0.50
CA LEU A 202 -10.19 -2.62 0.41
C LEU A 202 -9.06 -1.83 1.06
N LEU A 203 -9.02 -1.84 2.39
CA LEU A 203 -7.93 -1.27 3.18
C LEU A 203 -7.11 -2.41 3.78
N VAL A 204 -5.83 -2.48 3.44
CA VAL A 204 -4.88 -3.50 3.91
C VAL A 204 -3.78 -2.80 4.71
N LYS A 205 -3.53 -3.26 5.92
CA LYS A 205 -2.39 -2.85 6.76
C LYS A 205 -1.42 -4.01 6.91
N PHE A 206 -0.12 -3.70 6.87
CA PHE A 206 0.96 -4.65 7.13
C PHE A 206 1.67 -4.30 8.44
N ALA A 207 2.05 -5.34 9.20
CA ALA A 207 2.77 -5.18 10.45
C ALA A 207 3.87 -6.25 10.58
N GLY A 208 5.00 -5.88 11.19
CA GLY A 208 6.13 -6.79 11.37
C GLY A 208 6.76 -7.19 10.03
N GLU A 209 6.86 -6.25 9.12
CA GLU A 209 7.40 -6.45 7.78
C GLU A 209 8.85 -6.96 7.81
N LYS A 210 9.12 -8.04 7.07
CA LYS A 210 10.42 -8.64 6.86
C LYS A 210 10.76 -8.61 5.38
N LEU A 211 11.78 -7.83 5.03
CA LEU A 211 12.30 -7.76 3.67
C LEU A 211 13.40 -8.81 3.48
N ASN A 212 13.37 -9.46 2.32
CA ASN A 212 14.39 -10.42 1.89
C ASN A 212 14.62 -11.59 2.86
N ALA A 213 13.65 -11.88 3.74
CA ALA A 213 13.67 -13.09 4.52
C ALA A 213 13.57 -14.31 3.58
N PRO A 214 14.31 -15.41 3.85
CA PRO A 214 14.21 -16.60 3.03
C PRO A 214 12.80 -17.20 3.14
N ILE A 215 12.12 -17.33 2.01
CA ILE A 215 10.83 -18.00 1.88
C ILE A 215 11.01 -19.12 0.89
N ALA A 216 10.74 -20.37 1.33
CA ALA A 216 10.86 -21.52 0.44
C ALA A 216 9.79 -21.48 -0.67
N ASP A 217 10.17 -21.82 -1.90
CA ASP A 217 9.25 -21.83 -3.05
C ASP A 217 8.01 -22.71 -2.83
N SER A 218 8.14 -23.76 -2.01
CA SER A 218 7.04 -24.64 -1.60
C SER A 218 5.96 -23.93 -0.78
N GLN A 219 6.26 -22.79 -0.16
CA GLN A 219 5.27 -21.98 0.55
C GLN A 219 4.24 -21.35 -0.41
N PHE A 220 4.63 -21.14 -1.65
CA PHE A 220 3.75 -20.61 -2.69
C PHE A 220 2.97 -21.69 -3.44
N GLU A 221 3.14 -22.95 -3.09
CA GLU A 221 2.38 -24.07 -3.63
C GLU A 221 1.20 -24.40 -2.73
N GLN A 222 0.01 -24.43 -3.30
CA GLN A 222 -1.17 -24.88 -2.59
C GLN A 222 -1.31 -26.39 -2.74
N LYS A 223 -0.89 -27.16 -1.71
CA LYS A 223 -1.17 -28.59 -1.63
C LYS A 223 -2.62 -28.78 -1.19
N LEU A 224 -3.45 -29.30 -2.08
CA LEU A 224 -4.85 -29.60 -1.78
C LEU A 224 -4.95 -31.01 -1.19
N PRO A 225 -5.72 -31.20 -0.10
CA PRO A 225 -6.01 -32.53 0.44
C PRO A 225 -6.80 -33.41 -0.55
N LYS A 226 -6.81 -34.72 -0.31
CA LYS A 226 -7.67 -35.62 -1.08
C LYS A 226 -9.16 -35.28 -0.86
N GLY A 227 -9.96 -35.34 -1.91
CA GLY A 227 -11.41 -35.09 -1.83
C GLY A 227 -11.83 -33.62 -1.79
N VAL A 228 -10.89 -32.68 -2.08
CA VAL A 228 -11.25 -31.27 -2.26
C VAL A 228 -12.09 -31.10 -3.52
N GLU A 229 -13.21 -30.40 -3.40
CA GLU A 229 -13.99 -29.97 -4.56
C GLU A 229 -13.23 -28.86 -5.30
N ILE A 230 -12.87 -29.10 -6.56
CA ILE A 230 -12.11 -28.17 -7.38
C ILE A 230 -13.02 -27.51 -8.40
N GLN A 231 -13.11 -26.20 -8.37
CA GLN A 231 -13.80 -25.38 -9.37
C GLN A 231 -12.78 -24.65 -10.24
N GLN A 232 -12.86 -24.88 -11.56
CA GLN A 232 -12.05 -24.15 -12.55
C GLN A 232 -12.81 -22.89 -12.97
N ILE A 233 -12.24 -21.72 -12.69
CA ILE A 233 -12.81 -20.42 -13.08
C ILE A 233 -11.99 -19.90 -14.27
N LYS A 234 -12.68 -19.67 -15.39
CA LYS A 234 -12.09 -19.16 -16.65
C LYS A 234 -12.11 -17.64 -16.70
#